data_6c025a38a65a548d585025175edec82c
#
_entry.id   6c025a38a65a548d585025175edec82c
#
_cell.length_a   1.000
_cell.length_b   1.000
_cell.length_c   1.000
_cell.angle_alpha   90.00
_cell.angle_beta   90.00
_cell.angle_gamma   90.00
#
_symmetry.space_group_name_H-M   'P 1'
#
loop_
_entity.id
_entity.type
_entity.pdbx_description
1 polymer ?
#
loop_
_entity_poly.entity_id
_entity_poly.type
_entity_poly.pdbx_seq_one_letter_code
_entity_poly.pdbx_strand_id
1 'polypeptide(L)'
;MQTNMRFKMRQVSLSLLIGLGVTSLNAAAEEALPDYTLLDAIKGGKHMTNFRLRYEHVDQDGKPENARALTLRSLVGWQTAPFHNFSLGVQIINVAELENRYDDRRLGDPEKGMGDYPVVVDPHDTDINQLYVDWTGIKNTRFRVGRQQINLDNVRFIGDIGFRQVMQVFDGYSMLNKSLPDTEVYLAHFERVKQISTRLQEGELEIVNAKYRLSPSESVTGYGYFSNFETPTMAKTSVLGPGTDQSNKTLGLRLDGSRKINDEWRWLYTAEYVKQTDYSDGDERINAHYGRAGIGAGYKAWFARIDHERLSSNDSQYAFQTPFGTNHLFQGWADHFLITPAQGIKDTFITVGGKPLPALTLHAEYHIINADEDFAKFGGGFGDKFGKEFDFAATWNVNSQFFVKTEYANFREDERVANPLGRKTDIEKVWLTAMYTF
;
A
#
# COMPACT_ATOMS: atom_id res chain seq x y z
N MET A 1 29.86 40.90 -17.19
CA MET A 1 30.35 39.67 -17.81
C MET A 1 30.96 38.83 -16.67
N GLN A 2 30.11 38.10 -15.97
CA GLN A 2 30.52 37.09 -14.95
C GLN A 2 29.72 35.82 -15.24
N THR A 3 30.43 34.85 -15.74
CA THR A 3 29.92 33.52 -16.11
C THR A 3 29.88 32.68 -14.84
N ASN A 4 28.69 32.45 -14.31
CA ASN A 4 28.48 31.47 -13.24
C ASN A 4 28.44 30.05 -13.86
N MET A 5 29.53 29.35 -13.70
CA MET A 5 29.67 27.94 -14.01
C MET A 5 29.02 27.12 -12.88
N ARG A 6 27.74 26.76 -13.03
CA ARG A 6 27.09 25.79 -12.16
C ARG A 6 27.62 24.38 -12.49
N PHE A 7 28.43 23.86 -11.62
CA PHE A 7 28.81 22.45 -11.62
C PHE A 7 27.54 21.62 -11.32
N LYS A 8 26.97 20.97 -12.35
CA LYS A 8 26.03 19.88 -12.15
C LYS A 8 26.81 18.70 -11.60
N MET A 9 26.71 18.44 -10.30
CA MET A 9 27.04 17.13 -9.77
C MET A 9 26.06 16.13 -10.37
N ARG A 10 26.51 15.38 -11.38
CA ARG A 10 25.81 14.20 -11.88
C ARG A 10 25.71 13.19 -10.75
N GLN A 11 24.50 12.80 -10.46
CA GLN A 11 24.15 11.69 -9.58
C GLN A 11 25.06 10.49 -9.86
N VAL A 12 25.69 10.00 -8.80
CA VAL A 12 26.30 8.67 -8.80
C VAL A 12 25.15 7.69 -8.60
N SER A 13 24.57 7.27 -9.70
CA SER A 13 23.60 6.18 -9.72
C SER A 13 24.22 4.97 -9.02
N LEU A 14 23.41 4.24 -8.25
CA LEU A 14 23.74 2.99 -7.53
C LEU A 14 24.19 1.84 -8.47
N SER A 15 24.86 2.17 -9.57
CA SER A 15 25.45 1.24 -10.54
C SER A 15 26.69 0.50 -10.01
N LEU A 16 27.10 0.72 -8.76
CA LEU A 16 28.37 0.21 -8.22
C LEU A 16 28.24 -1.10 -7.43
N LEU A 17 27.09 -1.78 -7.43
CA LEU A 17 26.94 -3.04 -6.67
C LEU A 17 26.97 -4.31 -7.53
N ILE A 18 27.17 -4.22 -8.83
CA ILE A 18 27.30 -5.40 -9.73
C ILE A 18 28.77 -5.71 -10.13
N GLY A 19 29.72 -4.91 -9.68
CA GLY A 19 31.12 -4.96 -10.14
C GLY A 19 32.12 -5.77 -9.31
N LEU A 20 31.71 -6.53 -8.29
CA LEU A 20 32.65 -7.30 -7.47
C LEU A 20 32.21 -8.76 -7.33
N GLY A 21 32.80 -9.65 -8.15
CA GLY A 21 32.68 -11.08 -7.87
C GLY A 21 32.62 -12.03 -9.05
N VAL A 22 33.26 -11.71 -10.17
CA VAL A 22 33.57 -12.78 -11.15
C VAL A 22 35.04 -13.17 -11.00
N THR A 23 35.31 -14.00 -10.00
CA THR A 23 36.55 -14.78 -9.96
C THR A 23 36.19 -16.23 -9.77
N SER A 24 36.49 -17.03 -10.83
CA SER A 24 36.60 -18.48 -10.87
C SER A 24 35.44 -19.30 -10.27
N LEU A 25 34.36 -19.45 -11.04
CA LEU A 25 33.51 -20.63 -10.94
C LEU A 25 34.28 -21.85 -11.43
N ASN A 26 34.85 -22.65 -10.50
CA ASN A 26 35.20 -24.02 -10.80
C ASN A 26 33.89 -24.74 -11.17
N ALA A 27 33.83 -25.22 -12.41
CA ALA A 27 32.79 -26.12 -12.88
C ALA A 27 32.85 -27.41 -12.06
N ALA A 28 32.02 -27.48 -11.01
CA ALA A 28 31.60 -28.78 -10.48
C ALA A 28 30.76 -29.44 -11.58
N ALA A 29 31.14 -30.65 -11.99
CA ALA A 29 30.41 -31.42 -12.97
C ALA A 29 28.92 -31.47 -12.59
N GLU A 30 28.07 -30.91 -13.43
CA GLU A 30 26.61 -30.96 -13.34
C GLU A 30 26.22 -32.43 -13.54
N GLU A 31 25.77 -33.09 -12.46
CA GLU A 31 25.07 -34.37 -12.62
C GLU A 31 23.86 -34.11 -13.51
N ALA A 32 23.82 -34.79 -14.65
CA ALA A 32 22.75 -34.68 -15.63
C ALA A 32 21.43 -35.03 -14.96
N LEU A 33 20.69 -34.01 -14.59
CA LEU A 33 19.27 -34.15 -14.21
C LEU A 33 18.52 -34.72 -15.42
N PRO A 34 17.58 -35.66 -15.22
CA PRO A 34 16.78 -36.20 -16.31
C PRO A 34 16.12 -35.04 -17.06
N ASP A 35 16.03 -35.16 -18.39
CA ASP A 35 15.62 -34.20 -19.43
C ASP A 35 14.46 -33.25 -19.00
N TYR A 36 14.72 -32.35 -18.04
CA TYR A 36 13.76 -31.31 -17.64
C TYR A 36 13.72 -30.23 -18.71
N THR A 37 12.63 -30.18 -19.44
CA THR A 37 12.45 -29.30 -20.59
C THR A 37 11.78 -27.97 -20.21
N LEU A 38 11.86 -26.96 -21.09
CA LEU A 38 11.11 -25.74 -20.95
C LEU A 38 9.59 -26.01 -20.88
N LEU A 39 9.10 -27.02 -21.59
CA LEU A 39 7.70 -27.42 -21.55
C LEU A 39 7.29 -27.96 -20.16
N ASP A 40 8.19 -28.69 -19.49
CA ASP A 40 7.97 -29.17 -18.13
C ASP A 40 7.93 -28.00 -17.14
N ALA A 41 8.78 -26.98 -17.31
CA ALA A 41 8.75 -25.77 -16.53
C ALA A 41 7.42 -24.99 -16.72
N ILE A 42 6.91 -24.92 -17.94
CA ILE A 42 5.62 -24.30 -18.23
C ILE A 42 4.48 -25.09 -17.56
N LYS A 43 4.45 -26.41 -17.73
CA LYS A 43 3.43 -27.30 -17.15
C LYS A 43 3.48 -27.36 -15.62
N GLY A 44 4.69 -27.33 -15.05
CA GLY A 44 4.94 -27.37 -13.60
C GLY A 44 4.77 -26.03 -12.91
N GLY A 45 4.31 -25.00 -13.62
CA GLY A 45 4.07 -23.68 -13.08
C GLY A 45 2.87 -23.61 -12.16
N LYS A 46 2.54 -22.40 -11.70
CA LYS A 46 1.42 -22.14 -10.79
C LYS A 46 0.51 -21.06 -11.34
N HIS A 47 -0.77 -21.17 -11.02
CA HIS A 47 -1.77 -20.15 -11.32
C HIS A 47 -1.51 -18.84 -10.56
N MET A 48 -1.74 -17.73 -11.26
CA MET A 48 -1.82 -16.38 -10.71
C MET A 48 -3.23 -15.83 -11.04
N THR A 49 -4.27 -16.67 -10.85
CA THR A 49 -5.62 -16.43 -11.36
C THR A 49 -6.61 -16.31 -10.21
N ASN A 50 -7.40 -15.24 -10.22
CA ASN A 50 -8.54 -15.09 -9.34
C ASN A 50 -9.62 -14.20 -9.98
N PHE A 51 -10.85 -14.35 -9.50
CA PHE A 51 -12.01 -13.54 -9.88
C PHE A 51 -12.61 -12.91 -8.62
N ARG A 52 -12.87 -11.59 -8.65
CA ARG A 52 -13.47 -10.85 -7.54
C ARG A 52 -14.65 -10.03 -8.01
N LEU A 53 -15.85 -10.42 -7.60
CA LEU A 53 -17.06 -9.62 -7.73
C LEU A 53 -17.19 -8.76 -6.47
N ARG A 54 -17.38 -7.44 -6.64
CA ARG A 54 -17.56 -6.49 -5.54
C ARG A 54 -18.69 -5.54 -5.82
N TYR A 55 -19.56 -5.39 -4.81
CA TYR A 55 -20.48 -4.27 -4.71
C TYR A 55 -19.94 -3.28 -3.66
N GLU A 56 -19.93 -1.99 -3.97
CA GLU A 56 -19.59 -0.90 -3.07
C GLU A 56 -20.69 0.15 -3.14
N HIS A 57 -21.26 0.50 -1.99
CA HIS A 57 -22.19 1.61 -1.81
C HIS A 57 -21.54 2.68 -0.96
N VAL A 58 -21.66 3.95 -1.39
CA VAL A 58 -21.14 5.10 -0.63
C VAL A 58 -22.22 6.16 -0.54
N ASP A 59 -22.58 6.53 0.71
CA ASP A 59 -23.33 7.72 1.05
C ASP A 59 -22.36 8.74 1.65
N GLN A 60 -22.28 9.92 1.06
CA GLN A 60 -21.35 10.98 1.49
C GLN A 60 -22.06 12.32 1.50
N ASP A 61 -22.08 12.96 2.66
CA ASP A 61 -22.61 14.31 2.79
C ASP A 61 -21.94 15.27 1.80
N GLY A 62 -22.74 16.14 1.22
CA GLY A 62 -22.24 17.10 0.23
C GLY A 62 -22.15 16.60 -1.20
N LYS A 63 -22.50 15.34 -1.45
CA LYS A 63 -22.70 14.80 -2.80
C LYS A 63 -24.19 14.78 -3.16
N PRO A 64 -24.57 15.13 -4.40
CA PRO A 64 -25.97 15.07 -4.84
C PRO A 64 -26.55 13.66 -4.85
N GLU A 65 -25.74 12.68 -5.17
CA GLU A 65 -26.13 11.28 -5.38
C GLU A 65 -25.23 10.32 -4.57
N ASN A 66 -25.76 9.15 -4.22
CA ASN A 66 -24.98 8.09 -3.60
C ASN A 66 -24.27 7.25 -4.66
N ALA A 67 -23.04 6.82 -4.37
CA ALA A 67 -22.32 5.93 -5.27
C ALA A 67 -22.83 4.48 -5.17
N ARG A 68 -22.87 3.79 -6.32
CA ARG A 68 -23.12 2.35 -6.46
C ARG A 68 -22.18 1.80 -7.52
N ALA A 69 -21.24 0.99 -7.07
CA ALA A 69 -20.29 0.32 -7.93
C ALA A 69 -20.49 -1.19 -7.85
N LEU A 70 -20.85 -1.85 -8.95
CA LEU A 70 -20.75 -3.29 -9.05
C LEU A 70 -19.71 -3.62 -10.11
N THR A 71 -18.59 -4.20 -9.66
CA THR A 71 -17.42 -4.43 -10.51
C THR A 71 -16.96 -5.88 -10.44
N LEU A 72 -16.50 -6.41 -11.56
CA LEU A 72 -15.87 -7.73 -11.66
C LEU A 72 -14.41 -7.58 -12.08
N ARG A 73 -13.49 -7.95 -11.18
CA ARG A 73 -12.08 -8.09 -11.53
C ARG A 73 -11.76 -9.53 -11.91
N SER A 74 -11.11 -9.71 -13.06
CA SER A 74 -10.54 -10.96 -13.52
C SER A 74 -9.02 -10.82 -13.59
N LEU A 75 -8.29 -11.52 -12.73
CA LEU A 75 -6.85 -11.74 -12.88
C LEU A 75 -6.65 -13.12 -13.49
N VAL A 76 -5.97 -13.18 -14.63
CA VAL A 76 -5.63 -14.44 -15.29
C VAL A 76 -4.14 -14.45 -15.54
N GLY A 77 -3.45 -15.42 -14.96
CA GLY A 77 -2.00 -15.46 -15.07
C GLY A 77 -1.39 -16.80 -14.71
N TRP A 78 -0.13 -16.90 -15.05
CA TRP A 78 0.72 -18.08 -14.86
C TRP A 78 2.15 -17.67 -14.53
N GLN A 79 2.75 -18.36 -13.57
CA GLN A 79 4.19 -18.30 -13.33
C GLN A 79 4.78 -19.68 -13.61
N THR A 80 5.77 -19.78 -14.51
CA THR A 80 6.45 -21.03 -14.79
C THR A 80 7.23 -21.54 -13.56
N ALA A 81 7.41 -22.85 -13.47
CA ALA A 81 8.45 -23.38 -12.61
C ALA A 81 9.85 -22.93 -13.11
N PRO A 82 10.89 -22.98 -12.28
CA PRO A 82 12.22 -22.58 -12.71
C PRO A 82 12.77 -23.48 -13.81
N PHE A 83 13.32 -22.87 -14.87
CA PHE A 83 14.11 -23.53 -15.92
C PHE A 83 15.48 -22.85 -15.97
N HIS A 84 16.55 -23.59 -15.68
CA HIS A 84 17.90 -23.05 -15.48
C HIS A 84 17.93 -21.83 -14.52
N ASN A 85 17.19 -21.93 -13.40
CA ASN A 85 16.99 -20.87 -12.39
C ASN A 85 16.20 -19.65 -12.86
N PHE A 86 15.63 -19.65 -14.07
CA PHE A 86 14.75 -18.58 -14.55
C PHE A 86 13.29 -19.00 -14.46
N SER A 87 12.41 -18.08 -14.07
CA SER A 87 10.95 -18.24 -14.12
C SER A 87 10.32 -17.01 -14.76
N LEU A 88 9.28 -17.22 -15.57
CA LEU A 88 8.50 -16.16 -16.21
C LEU A 88 7.14 -16.05 -15.50
N GLY A 89 6.77 -14.87 -15.05
CA GLY A 89 5.43 -14.56 -14.56
C GLY A 89 4.69 -13.63 -15.51
N VAL A 90 3.46 -14.02 -15.90
CA VAL A 90 2.56 -13.20 -16.72
C VAL A 90 1.18 -13.20 -16.07
N GLN A 91 0.61 -12.03 -15.86
CA GLN A 91 -0.75 -11.87 -15.34
C GLN A 91 -1.44 -10.69 -16.02
N ILE A 92 -2.60 -10.94 -16.57
CA ILE A 92 -3.48 -9.94 -17.17
C ILE A 92 -4.57 -9.60 -16.14
N ILE A 93 -4.93 -8.32 -16.08
CA ILE A 93 -6.07 -7.82 -15.33
C ILE A 93 -7.16 -7.36 -16.29
N ASN A 94 -8.42 -7.68 -15.97
CA ASN A 94 -9.57 -7.03 -16.54
C ASN A 94 -10.50 -6.61 -15.40
N VAL A 95 -10.97 -5.37 -15.41
CA VAL A 95 -12.01 -4.85 -14.53
C VAL A 95 -13.20 -4.44 -15.39
N ALA A 96 -14.33 -5.11 -15.19
CA ALA A 96 -15.58 -4.79 -15.82
C ALA A 96 -16.50 -4.06 -14.84
N GLU A 97 -17.11 -2.96 -15.28
CA GLU A 97 -18.13 -2.22 -14.55
C GLU A 97 -19.51 -2.78 -14.93
N LEU A 98 -20.19 -3.38 -13.96
CA LEU A 98 -21.56 -3.92 -14.14
C LEU A 98 -22.62 -2.91 -13.68
N GLU A 99 -22.29 -2.06 -12.68
CA GLU A 99 -23.02 -0.84 -12.31
C GLU A 99 -21.99 0.25 -12.04
N ASN A 100 -22.17 1.46 -12.62
CA ASN A 100 -21.16 2.49 -12.72
C ASN A 100 -21.62 3.88 -12.24
N ARG A 101 -22.52 3.93 -11.26
CA ARG A 101 -22.96 5.19 -10.64
C ARG A 101 -21.97 5.63 -9.57
N TYR A 102 -20.75 6.06 -9.97
CA TYR A 102 -19.69 6.52 -9.07
C TYR A 102 -18.64 7.31 -9.84
N ASP A 103 -17.86 8.14 -9.14
CA ASP A 103 -16.68 8.83 -9.69
C ASP A 103 -15.47 7.89 -9.59
N ASP A 104 -14.99 7.34 -10.70
CA ASP A 104 -13.87 6.39 -10.73
C ASP A 104 -12.49 7.05 -10.76
N ARG A 105 -12.44 8.38 -10.81
CA ARG A 105 -11.20 9.17 -10.92
C ARG A 105 -10.36 8.87 -12.16
N ARG A 106 -10.91 8.21 -13.16
CA ARG A 106 -10.20 7.94 -14.40
C ARG A 106 -9.91 9.24 -15.12
N LEU A 107 -8.65 9.41 -15.50
CA LEU A 107 -8.24 10.58 -16.28
C LEU A 107 -8.81 10.49 -17.70
N GLY A 108 -9.54 11.52 -18.10
CA GLY A 108 -10.02 11.68 -19.49
C GLY A 108 -11.41 11.08 -19.75
N ASP A 109 -12.15 10.64 -18.73
CA ASP A 109 -13.55 10.29 -18.88
C ASP A 109 -14.46 11.47 -18.47
N PRO A 110 -14.98 12.26 -19.45
CA PRO A 110 -15.87 13.36 -19.17
C PRO A 110 -17.33 12.93 -18.90
N GLU A 111 -17.66 11.65 -19.12
CA GLU A 111 -19.04 11.16 -19.06
C GLU A 111 -19.49 10.80 -17.64
N LYS A 112 -18.55 10.51 -16.76
CA LYS A 112 -18.86 10.27 -15.34
C LYS A 112 -18.84 11.60 -14.61
N GLY A 113 -20.00 12.17 -14.35
CA GLY A 113 -20.26 13.45 -13.67
C GLY A 113 -19.35 13.65 -12.46
N MET A 114 -18.15 14.15 -12.73
CA MET A 114 -17.15 14.46 -11.69
C MET A 114 -17.76 15.49 -10.74
N GLY A 115 -18.19 15.04 -9.58
CA GLY A 115 -18.77 15.89 -8.54
C GLY A 115 -20.13 15.43 -8.01
N ASP A 116 -20.96 14.77 -8.82
CA ASP A 116 -22.28 14.34 -8.42
C ASP A 116 -22.26 13.11 -7.52
N TYR A 117 -21.34 12.17 -7.77
CA TYR A 117 -21.18 10.95 -7.01
C TYR A 117 -19.96 10.96 -6.10
N PRO A 118 -20.01 10.22 -4.97
CA PRO A 118 -18.80 9.87 -4.22
C PRO A 118 -17.79 9.08 -5.05
N VAL A 119 -16.51 9.17 -4.63
CA VAL A 119 -15.41 8.51 -5.30
C VAL A 119 -15.31 7.03 -4.95
N VAL A 120 -15.25 6.17 -5.97
CA VAL A 120 -14.85 4.75 -5.89
C VAL A 120 -13.80 4.51 -6.96
N VAL A 121 -12.53 4.40 -6.58
CA VAL A 121 -11.41 4.31 -7.55
C VAL A 121 -11.29 2.87 -8.07
N ASP A 122 -12.33 2.41 -8.78
CA ASP A 122 -12.39 1.10 -9.43
C ASP A 122 -12.78 1.25 -10.92
N PRO A 123 -11.93 1.95 -11.73
CA PRO A 123 -12.21 2.18 -13.14
C PRO A 123 -12.18 0.87 -13.94
N HIS A 124 -12.92 0.83 -15.06
CA HIS A 124 -12.75 -0.24 -16.02
C HIS A 124 -11.32 -0.20 -16.58
N ASP A 125 -10.71 -1.37 -16.69
CA ASP A 125 -9.32 -1.50 -17.17
C ASP A 125 -9.09 -2.86 -17.79
N THR A 126 -8.22 -2.93 -18.78
CA THR A 126 -7.64 -4.17 -19.30
C THR A 126 -6.19 -3.94 -19.61
N ASP A 127 -5.29 -4.55 -18.84
CA ASP A 127 -3.86 -4.32 -18.96
C ASP A 127 -3.05 -5.55 -18.47
N ILE A 128 -1.75 -5.47 -18.67
CA ILE A 128 -0.79 -6.39 -18.05
C ILE A 128 -0.61 -5.95 -16.58
N ASN A 129 -1.10 -6.77 -15.66
CA ASN A 129 -0.92 -6.52 -14.22
C ASN A 129 0.49 -6.88 -13.75
N GLN A 130 1.02 -8.02 -14.21
CA GLN A 130 2.40 -8.41 -13.94
C GLN A 130 3.03 -9.05 -15.17
N LEU A 131 4.29 -8.69 -15.44
CA LEU A 131 5.14 -9.32 -16.47
C LEU A 131 6.59 -9.21 -16.01
N TYR A 132 7.15 -10.29 -15.53
CA TYR A 132 8.49 -10.30 -14.96
C TYR A 132 9.24 -11.61 -15.23
N VAL A 133 10.55 -11.51 -15.14
CA VAL A 133 11.46 -12.65 -15.08
C VAL A 133 12.11 -12.70 -13.70
N ASP A 134 12.06 -13.85 -13.05
CA ASP A 134 12.81 -14.15 -11.84
C ASP A 134 14.08 -14.92 -12.20
N TRP A 135 15.19 -14.63 -11.50
CA TRP A 135 16.41 -15.44 -11.50
C TRP A 135 16.80 -15.80 -10.07
N THR A 136 17.03 -17.12 -9.84
CA THR A 136 17.31 -17.70 -8.52
C THR A 136 18.62 -18.50 -8.49
N GLY A 137 19.58 -18.18 -9.36
CA GLY A 137 20.87 -18.89 -9.45
C GLY A 137 21.80 -18.69 -8.24
N ILE A 138 21.52 -17.73 -7.36
CA ILE A 138 22.19 -17.57 -6.06
C ILE A 138 21.28 -18.12 -4.97
N LYS A 139 21.83 -19.00 -4.13
CA LYS A 139 21.08 -19.61 -3.03
C LYS A 139 20.42 -18.54 -2.13
N ASN A 140 19.16 -18.75 -1.79
CA ASN A 140 18.36 -17.85 -0.97
C ASN A 140 18.24 -16.41 -1.53
N THR A 141 18.49 -16.22 -2.83
CA THR A 141 18.39 -14.91 -3.47
C THR A 141 17.52 -15.01 -4.71
N ARG A 142 16.59 -14.08 -4.85
CA ARG A 142 15.76 -13.89 -6.03
C ARG A 142 15.99 -12.49 -6.58
N PHE A 143 16.36 -12.39 -7.84
CA PHE A 143 16.31 -11.16 -8.62
C PHE A 143 15.06 -11.19 -9.50
N ARG A 144 14.36 -10.07 -9.60
CA ARG A 144 13.20 -9.91 -10.45
C ARG A 144 13.35 -8.66 -11.30
N VAL A 145 13.01 -8.76 -12.58
CA VAL A 145 13.01 -7.64 -13.53
C VAL A 145 11.67 -7.63 -14.26
N GLY A 146 11.03 -6.46 -14.33
CA GLY A 146 9.76 -6.24 -15.01
C GLY A 146 8.69 -5.65 -14.14
N ARG A 147 7.43 -5.69 -14.62
CA ARG A 147 6.24 -5.20 -13.92
C ARG A 147 5.84 -6.17 -12.81
N GLN A 148 5.73 -5.68 -11.60
CA GLN A 148 5.51 -6.48 -10.42
C GLN A 148 4.66 -5.78 -9.36
N GLN A 149 3.88 -6.57 -8.60
CA GLN A 149 3.26 -6.14 -7.36
C GLN A 149 4.25 -6.27 -6.21
N ILE A 150 4.18 -5.34 -5.26
CA ILE A 150 5.02 -5.34 -4.07
C ILE A 150 4.15 -5.03 -2.86
N ASN A 151 4.35 -5.81 -1.80
CA ASN A 151 3.80 -5.56 -0.47
C ASN A 151 4.92 -5.72 0.55
N LEU A 152 5.29 -4.64 1.23
CA LEU A 152 6.31 -4.65 2.28
C LEU A 152 5.67 -4.40 3.64
N ASP A 153 6.10 -5.16 4.62
CA ASP A 153 5.70 -5.07 6.03
C ASP A 153 4.17 -5.13 6.21
N ASN A 154 3.57 -4.05 6.74
CA ASN A 154 2.13 -3.91 6.89
C ASN A 154 1.48 -3.09 5.76
N VAL A 155 2.17 -2.92 4.64
CA VAL A 155 1.76 -2.14 3.46
C VAL A 155 1.48 -0.65 3.72
N ARG A 156 1.94 -0.12 4.87
CA ARG A 156 1.72 1.30 5.21
C ARG A 156 2.42 2.25 4.24
N PHE A 157 3.62 1.89 3.78
CA PHE A 157 4.44 2.75 2.92
C PHE A 157 4.56 2.21 1.49
N ILE A 158 4.66 0.89 1.33
CA ILE A 158 4.75 0.24 0.01
C ILE A 158 3.74 -0.90 -0.04
N GLY A 159 2.75 -0.78 -0.93
CA GLY A 159 1.70 -1.78 -1.13
C GLY A 159 1.12 -1.75 -2.55
N ASP A 160 0.46 -2.83 -2.93
CA ASP A 160 -0.19 -2.97 -4.24
C ASP A 160 -1.63 -2.42 -4.28
N ILE A 161 -2.11 -1.91 -3.14
CA ILE A 161 -3.49 -1.43 -2.96
C ILE A 161 -4.50 -2.49 -3.42
N GLY A 162 -4.22 -3.75 -3.10
CA GLY A 162 -5.02 -4.92 -3.50
C GLY A 162 -6.47 -4.89 -3.01
N PHE A 163 -6.82 -3.95 -2.13
CA PHE A 163 -8.18 -3.62 -1.78
C PHE A 163 -8.98 -3.16 -3.01
N ARG A 164 -8.44 -2.28 -3.86
CA ARG A 164 -9.09 -1.79 -5.08
C ARG A 164 -9.10 -2.85 -6.19
N GLN A 165 -9.95 -2.67 -7.21
CA GLN A 165 -10.04 -3.59 -8.33
C GLN A 165 -8.80 -3.49 -9.22
N VAL A 166 -8.39 -2.29 -9.63
CA VAL A 166 -7.10 -2.08 -10.27
C VAL A 166 -6.02 -2.02 -9.18
N MET A 167 -4.91 -2.72 -9.39
CA MET A 167 -3.83 -2.79 -8.42
C MET A 167 -2.69 -1.84 -8.79
N GLN A 168 -2.00 -1.32 -7.78
CA GLN A 168 -0.76 -0.58 -7.98
C GLN A 168 0.35 -1.56 -8.33
N VAL A 169 1.08 -1.28 -9.42
CA VAL A 169 2.20 -2.09 -9.88
C VAL A 169 3.39 -1.22 -10.23
N PHE A 170 4.59 -1.80 -10.13
CA PHE A 170 5.86 -1.12 -10.25
C PHE A 170 6.68 -1.74 -11.38
N ASP A 171 7.26 -0.90 -12.25
CA ASP A 171 8.12 -1.32 -13.36
C ASP A 171 9.58 -1.05 -13.00
N GLY A 172 10.40 -2.09 -12.97
CA GLY A 172 11.81 -2.00 -12.62
C GLY A 172 12.41 -3.33 -12.18
N TYR A 173 13.34 -3.30 -11.25
CA TYR A 173 14.02 -4.49 -10.76
C TYR A 173 14.11 -4.54 -9.24
N SER A 174 14.12 -5.76 -8.70
CA SER A 174 14.21 -6.01 -7.26
C SER A 174 15.07 -7.22 -6.94
N MET A 175 15.60 -7.24 -5.73
CA MET A 175 16.33 -8.36 -5.14
C MET A 175 15.75 -8.69 -3.77
N LEU A 176 15.44 -9.95 -3.53
CA LEU A 176 15.11 -10.49 -2.23
C LEU A 176 16.20 -11.47 -1.81
N ASN A 177 16.87 -11.22 -0.69
CA ASN A 177 17.91 -12.08 -0.14
C ASN A 177 17.54 -12.57 1.27
N LYS A 178 17.69 -13.88 1.50
CA LYS A 178 17.47 -14.57 2.79
C LYS A 178 18.68 -15.43 3.17
N SER A 179 19.89 -15.02 2.76
CA SER A 179 21.12 -15.78 3.04
C SER A 179 21.64 -15.58 4.45
N LEU A 180 21.35 -14.44 5.06
CA LEU A 180 21.72 -14.16 6.44
C LEU A 180 20.73 -14.84 7.41
N PRO A 181 21.22 -15.38 8.54
CA PRO A 181 20.35 -15.97 9.54
C PRO A 181 19.26 -14.99 10.01
N ASP A 182 18.03 -15.47 10.09
CA ASP A 182 16.87 -14.70 10.57
C ASP A 182 16.66 -13.32 9.92
N THR A 183 17.32 -13.08 8.77
CA THR A 183 17.30 -11.79 8.09
C THR A 183 16.74 -11.91 6.68
N GLU A 184 15.86 -10.99 6.33
CA GLU A 184 15.37 -10.79 4.98
C GLU A 184 15.75 -9.38 4.52
N VAL A 185 16.43 -9.27 3.39
CA VAL A 185 16.81 -8.00 2.76
C VAL A 185 16.10 -7.88 1.43
N TYR A 186 15.38 -6.78 1.24
CA TYR A 186 14.73 -6.43 -0.01
C TYR A 186 15.32 -5.11 -0.53
N LEU A 187 15.83 -5.15 -1.76
CA LEU A 187 16.33 -3.97 -2.47
C LEU A 187 15.56 -3.84 -3.77
N ALA A 188 15.21 -2.62 -4.17
CA ALA A 188 14.57 -2.42 -5.46
C ALA A 188 14.85 -1.02 -6.02
N HIS A 189 14.73 -0.93 -7.36
CA HIS A 189 14.69 0.30 -8.11
C HIS A 189 13.57 0.21 -9.14
N PHE A 190 12.68 1.21 -9.13
CA PHE A 190 11.54 1.31 -10.03
C PHE A 190 11.55 2.66 -10.74
N GLU A 191 11.28 2.64 -12.03
CA GLU A 191 11.25 3.81 -12.90
C GLU A 191 9.81 4.28 -13.20
N ARG A 192 8.83 3.43 -12.90
CA ARG A 192 7.41 3.74 -13.14
C ARG A 192 6.51 3.07 -12.12
N VAL A 193 5.40 3.73 -11.84
CA VAL A 193 4.30 3.20 -11.04
C VAL A 193 3.00 3.36 -11.81
N LYS A 194 2.27 2.27 -12.07
CA LYS A 194 0.88 2.32 -12.50
C LYS A 194 0.01 2.35 -11.25
N GLN A 195 -0.77 3.40 -11.10
CA GLN A 195 -1.67 3.60 -9.97
C GLN A 195 -3.04 2.91 -10.19
N ILE A 196 -3.82 2.79 -9.13
CA ILE A 196 -5.17 2.21 -9.15
C ILE A 196 -6.14 3.00 -10.03
N SER A 197 -5.89 4.29 -10.30
CA SER A 197 -6.64 5.13 -11.25
C SER A 197 -6.24 4.90 -12.71
N THR A 198 -5.47 3.85 -13.01
CA THR A 198 -4.84 3.53 -14.31
C THR A 198 -3.76 4.51 -14.77
N ARG A 199 -3.49 5.56 -13.99
CA ARG A 199 -2.45 6.52 -14.30
C ARG A 199 -1.08 5.88 -14.23
N LEU A 200 -0.30 6.01 -15.29
CA LEU A 200 1.13 5.67 -15.30
C LEU A 200 1.93 6.91 -14.92
N GLN A 201 2.77 6.80 -13.91
CA GLN A 201 3.69 7.84 -13.49
C GLN A 201 5.12 7.39 -13.70
N GLU A 202 5.92 8.23 -14.33
CA GLU A 202 7.35 8.09 -14.48
C GLU A 202 8.05 8.83 -13.33
N GLY A 203 9.14 8.26 -12.84
CA GLY A 203 9.93 8.75 -11.71
C GLY A 203 10.79 7.62 -11.17
N GLU A 204 11.51 7.85 -10.10
CA GLU A 204 12.41 6.84 -9.51
C GLU A 204 11.98 6.55 -8.07
N LEU A 205 11.91 5.26 -7.72
CA LEU A 205 11.69 4.80 -6.36
C LEU A 205 12.74 3.76 -6.01
N GLU A 206 13.62 4.10 -5.08
CA GLU A 206 14.61 3.19 -4.52
C GLU A 206 14.15 2.69 -3.15
N ILE A 207 14.25 1.39 -2.95
CA ILE A 207 13.80 0.71 -1.74
C ILE A 207 14.96 -0.06 -1.13
N VAL A 208 15.18 0.18 0.16
CA VAL A 208 16.01 -0.64 1.04
C VAL A 208 15.14 -1.05 2.21
N ASN A 209 14.93 -2.34 2.42
CA ASN A 209 14.18 -2.88 3.55
C ASN A 209 14.92 -4.08 4.11
N ALA A 210 15.20 -4.07 5.41
CA ALA A 210 15.89 -5.15 6.10
C ALA A 210 15.11 -5.55 7.35
N LYS A 211 14.58 -6.77 7.33
CA LYS A 211 13.80 -7.35 8.43
C LYS A 211 14.63 -8.40 9.15
N TYR A 212 14.82 -8.21 10.45
CA TYR A 212 15.47 -9.17 11.33
C TYR A 212 14.45 -9.81 12.28
N ARG A 213 14.41 -11.12 12.30
CA ARG A 213 13.52 -11.90 13.16
C ARG A 213 14.20 -12.14 14.51
N LEU A 214 13.69 -11.48 15.56
CA LEU A 214 14.15 -11.68 16.94
C LEU A 214 13.67 -13.02 17.54
N SER A 215 12.47 -13.44 17.12
CA SER A 215 11.85 -14.73 17.47
C SER A 215 10.85 -15.12 16.39
N PRO A 216 10.21 -16.30 16.43
CA PRO A 216 9.17 -16.68 15.46
C PRO A 216 7.99 -15.70 15.36
N SER A 217 7.77 -14.88 16.38
CA SER A 217 6.65 -13.93 16.47
C SER A 217 7.07 -12.48 16.74
N GLU A 218 8.36 -12.16 16.64
CA GLU A 218 8.90 -10.82 16.90
C GLU A 218 9.89 -10.44 15.81
N SER A 219 9.81 -9.23 15.28
CA SER A 219 10.74 -8.74 14.27
C SER A 219 11.02 -7.25 14.41
N VAL A 220 12.23 -6.87 14.02
CA VAL A 220 12.63 -5.47 13.80
C VAL A 220 12.87 -5.28 12.31
N THR A 221 12.32 -4.21 11.74
CA THR A 221 12.53 -3.84 10.34
C THR A 221 13.10 -2.43 10.27
N GLY A 222 14.24 -2.28 9.61
CA GLY A 222 14.79 -0.97 9.22
C GLY A 222 14.59 -0.77 7.73
N TYR A 223 14.18 0.42 7.31
CA TYR A 223 13.92 0.70 5.90
C TYR A 223 14.24 2.13 5.49
N GLY A 224 14.50 2.29 4.19
CA GLY A 224 14.66 3.56 3.51
C GLY A 224 13.96 3.51 2.14
N TYR A 225 13.12 4.50 1.87
CA TYR A 225 12.42 4.69 0.60
C TYR A 225 12.80 6.06 0.06
N PHE A 226 13.34 6.11 -1.15
CA PHE A 226 13.80 7.34 -1.81
C PHE A 226 12.97 7.52 -3.07
N SER A 227 12.10 8.49 -3.06
CA SER A 227 11.13 8.76 -4.12
C SER A 227 11.52 10.05 -4.85
N ASN A 228 11.74 9.95 -6.14
CA ASN A 228 11.95 11.06 -7.06
C ASN A 228 10.77 11.12 -8.03
N PHE A 229 9.60 11.47 -7.50
CA PHE A 229 8.35 11.66 -8.22
C PHE A 229 7.79 13.04 -7.90
N GLU A 230 7.63 13.89 -8.89
CA GLU A 230 7.06 15.22 -8.71
C GLU A 230 5.67 15.18 -8.05
N THR A 231 4.81 14.24 -8.47
CA THR A 231 3.46 14.04 -7.93
C THR A 231 3.15 12.57 -7.72
N PRO A 232 3.68 11.92 -6.64
CA PRO A 232 3.56 10.47 -6.46
C PRO A 232 2.17 10.00 -6.03
N THR A 233 1.28 10.90 -5.60
CA THR A 233 -0.07 10.57 -5.12
C THR A 233 -1.09 10.50 -6.26
N MET A 234 -2.30 10.01 -5.99
CA MET A 234 -3.45 10.09 -6.90
C MET A 234 -3.93 11.54 -7.13
N ALA A 235 -3.40 12.52 -6.40
CA ALA A 235 -3.66 13.94 -6.63
C ALA A 235 -3.15 14.33 -8.01
N LYS A 236 -3.93 15.15 -8.72
CA LYS A 236 -3.52 15.70 -10.04
C LYS A 236 -2.40 16.73 -9.92
N THR A 237 -2.24 17.29 -8.73
CA THR A 237 -1.23 18.31 -8.40
C THR A 237 -0.56 17.92 -7.09
N SER A 238 0.61 18.52 -6.83
CA SER A 238 1.29 18.37 -5.54
C SER A 238 0.39 18.79 -4.36
N VAL A 239 0.47 18.08 -3.24
CA VAL A 239 -0.19 18.47 -1.97
C VAL A 239 0.36 19.80 -1.45
N LEU A 240 1.53 20.21 -1.90
CA LEU A 240 2.19 21.50 -1.60
C LEU A 240 1.75 22.63 -2.54
N GLY A 241 0.89 22.32 -3.51
CA GLY A 241 0.41 23.25 -4.52
C GLY A 241 0.96 23.00 -5.94
N PRO A 242 0.40 23.64 -6.95
CA PRO A 242 0.80 23.46 -8.35
C PRO A 242 2.29 23.78 -8.58
N GLY A 243 2.99 22.93 -9.34
CA GLY A 243 4.39 23.13 -9.72
C GLY A 243 5.39 22.89 -8.59
N THR A 244 4.96 22.28 -7.48
CA THR A 244 5.84 21.93 -6.36
C THR A 244 6.18 20.45 -6.40
N ASP A 245 7.47 20.14 -6.34
CA ASP A 245 7.98 18.76 -6.35
C ASP A 245 7.79 18.09 -4.98
N GLN A 246 7.27 16.87 -4.96
CA GLN A 246 7.03 16.06 -3.76
C GLN A 246 8.07 14.97 -3.55
N SER A 247 9.18 15.00 -4.26
CA SER A 247 10.27 14.03 -4.09
C SER A 247 10.76 14.03 -2.65
N ASN A 248 10.83 12.85 -2.06
CA ASN A 248 11.11 12.71 -0.64
C ASN A 248 11.88 11.43 -0.32
N LYS A 249 12.55 11.43 0.82
CA LYS A 249 13.12 10.22 1.43
C LYS A 249 12.42 9.93 2.75
N THR A 250 12.10 8.68 2.97
CA THR A 250 11.41 8.16 4.14
C THR A 250 12.27 7.09 4.79
N LEU A 251 12.75 7.34 6.02
CA LEU A 251 13.61 6.43 6.78
C LEU A 251 12.92 6.01 8.05
N GLY A 252 12.83 4.70 8.30
CA GLY A 252 12.07 4.19 9.42
C GLY A 252 12.66 2.97 10.11
N LEU A 253 12.18 2.77 11.34
CA LEU A 253 12.45 1.60 12.17
C LEU A 253 11.13 1.14 12.78
N ARG A 254 10.84 -0.16 12.66
CA ARG A 254 9.62 -0.80 13.13
C ARG A 254 9.93 -2.03 13.98
N LEU A 255 9.23 -2.16 15.10
CA LEU A 255 9.15 -3.34 15.93
C LEU A 255 7.72 -3.89 15.91
N ASP A 256 7.56 -5.16 15.57
CA ASP A 256 6.31 -5.89 15.71
C ASP A 256 6.53 -7.12 16.57
N GLY A 257 5.61 -7.38 17.47
CA GLY A 257 5.72 -8.52 18.33
C GLY A 257 4.40 -9.12 18.79
N SER A 258 4.46 -10.45 19.00
CA SER A 258 3.43 -11.21 19.68
C SER A 258 4.13 -12.20 20.63
N ARG A 259 4.02 -11.96 21.94
CA ARG A 259 4.69 -12.76 22.95
C ARG A 259 3.69 -13.63 23.70
N LYS A 260 3.88 -14.95 23.63
CA LYS A 260 3.06 -15.92 24.36
C LYS A 260 3.26 -15.74 25.87
N ILE A 261 2.16 -15.64 26.61
CA ILE A 261 2.13 -15.61 28.09
C ILE A 261 1.92 -17.01 28.60
N ASN A 262 0.93 -17.72 28.05
CA ASN A 262 0.60 -19.12 28.29
C ASN A 262 -0.10 -19.71 27.05
N ASP A 263 -0.72 -20.89 27.15
CA ASP A 263 -1.36 -21.56 26.00
C ASP A 263 -2.59 -20.84 25.47
N GLU A 264 -3.21 -19.96 26.24
CA GLU A 264 -4.42 -19.23 25.86
C GLU A 264 -4.13 -17.77 25.57
N TRP A 265 -3.16 -17.14 26.25
CA TRP A 265 -2.92 -15.70 26.22
C TRP A 265 -1.60 -15.35 25.56
N ARG A 266 -1.60 -14.23 24.78
CA ARG A 266 -0.42 -13.59 24.21
C ARG A 266 -0.52 -12.08 24.28
N TRP A 267 0.60 -11.42 24.50
CA TRP A 267 0.73 -9.98 24.29
C TRP A 267 0.90 -9.67 22.80
N LEU A 268 0.36 -8.54 22.37
CA LEU A 268 0.54 -7.95 21.04
C LEU A 268 1.11 -6.56 21.22
N TYR A 269 2.13 -6.20 20.46
CA TYR A 269 2.71 -4.86 20.51
C TYR A 269 3.33 -4.48 19.18
N THR A 270 3.35 -3.16 18.92
CA THR A 270 4.07 -2.55 17.80
C THR A 270 4.62 -1.21 18.23
N ALA A 271 5.76 -0.83 17.66
CA ALA A 271 6.32 0.50 17.76
C ALA A 271 7.00 0.84 16.43
N GLU A 272 6.75 2.03 15.89
CA GLU A 272 7.32 2.47 14.65
C GLU A 272 7.62 3.96 14.71
N TYR A 273 8.79 4.36 14.19
CA TYR A 273 9.17 5.74 14.04
C TYR A 273 9.81 5.96 12.68
N VAL A 274 9.39 7.03 12.01
CA VAL A 274 9.79 7.35 10.64
C VAL A 274 10.04 8.84 10.48
N LYS A 275 11.07 9.18 9.76
CA LYS A 275 11.38 10.54 9.32
C LYS A 275 11.20 10.63 7.81
N GLN A 276 10.48 11.65 7.35
CA GLN A 276 10.33 12.02 5.95
C GLN A 276 10.89 13.42 5.73
N THR A 277 11.79 13.56 4.76
CA THR A 277 12.35 14.86 4.34
C THR A 277 12.41 14.93 2.83
N ASP A 278 12.66 16.11 2.30
CA ASP A 278 12.93 16.33 0.90
C ASP A 278 14.07 15.43 0.37
N TYR A 279 14.01 15.14 -0.91
CA TYR A 279 15.00 14.36 -1.65
C TYR A 279 15.07 14.87 -3.10
N SER A 280 16.25 14.84 -3.73
CA SER A 280 16.46 15.36 -5.08
C SER A 280 15.99 16.83 -5.22
N ASP A 281 15.02 17.10 -6.07
CA ASP A 281 14.45 18.44 -6.31
C ASP A 281 13.20 18.71 -5.44
N GLY A 282 12.95 17.89 -4.43
CA GLY A 282 11.80 18.01 -3.51
C GLY A 282 11.79 19.31 -2.72
N ASP A 283 10.59 19.79 -2.42
CA ASP A 283 10.37 21.04 -1.69
C ASP A 283 10.86 20.93 -0.23
N GLU A 284 11.59 21.92 0.26
CA GLU A 284 12.17 21.97 1.62
C GLU A 284 11.12 21.94 2.75
N ARG A 285 9.84 22.22 2.46
CA ARG A 285 8.72 22.05 3.40
C ARG A 285 8.44 20.58 3.75
N ILE A 286 8.94 19.64 2.95
CA ILE A 286 8.86 18.20 3.23
C ILE A 286 9.76 17.87 4.41
N ASN A 287 9.19 17.94 5.62
CA ASN A 287 9.90 17.68 6.86
C ASN A 287 8.89 17.23 7.93
N ALA A 288 8.59 15.94 7.95
CA ALA A 288 7.56 15.39 8.82
C ALA A 288 8.00 14.07 9.46
N HIS A 289 7.28 13.66 10.49
CA HIS A 289 7.50 12.42 11.22
C HIS A 289 6.24 11.57 11.25
N TYR A 290 6.43 10.27 11.24
CA TYR A 290 5.40 9.31 11.54
C TYR A 290 5.78 8.53 12.80
N GLY A 291 4.81 8.30 13.65
CA GLY A 291 4.98 7.46 14.82
C GLY A 291 3.75 6.58 15.02
N ARG A 292 3.97 5.32 15.39
CA ARG A 292 2.91 4.41 15.82
C ARG A 292 3.35 3.63 17.05
N ALA A 293 2.47 3.53 18.03
CA ALA A 293 2.62 2.65 19.17
C ALA A 293 1.31 1.91 19.42
N GLY A 294 1.38 0.62 19.69
CA GLY A 294 0.20 -0.18 19.96
C GLY A 294 0.48 -1.32 20.92
N ILE A 295 -0.49 -1.62 21.78
CA ILE A 295 -0.46 -2.73 22.72
C ILE A 295 -1.81 -3.44 22.72
N GLY A 296 -1.79 -4.75 22.95
CA GLY A 296 -3.00 -5.54 23.02
C GLY A 296 -2.78 -6.92 23.61
N ALA A 297 -3.85 -7.66 23.72
CA ALA A 297 -3.85 -9.04 24.17
C ALA A 297 -4.64 -9.93 23.22
N GLY A 298 -4.14 -11.13 22.99
CA GLY A 298 -4.87 -12.21 22.34
C GLY A 298 -5.27 -13.26 23.36
N TYR A 299 -6.51 -13.72 23.26
CA TYR A 299 -7.06 -14.82 24.04
C TYR A 299 -7.65 -15.86 23.09
N LYS A 300 -7.03 -17.04 23.04
CA LYS A 300 -7.41 -18.09 22.07
C LYS A 300 -7.50 -17.54 20.64
N ALA A 301 -8.68 -17.59 20.05
CA ALA A 301 -8.95 -17.11 18.69
C ALA A 301 -9.30 -15.63 18.60
N TRP A 302 -9.34 -14.90 19.72
CA TRP A 302 -9.72 -13.48 19.79
C TRP A 302 -8.52 -12.60 20.13
N PHE A 303 -8.60 -11.33 19.76
CA PHE A 303 -7.66 -10.30 20.21
C PHE A 303 -8.36 -8.96 20.35
N ALA A 304 -7.80 -8.13 21.21
CA ALA A 304 -8.11 -6.71 21.30
C ALA A 304 -6.81 -5.93 21.48
N ARG A 305 -6.73 -4.74 20.85
CA ARG A 305 -5.58 -3.86 20.97
C ARG A 305 -6.01 -2.41 20.88
N ILE A 306 -5.20 -1.53 21.44
CA ILE A 306 -5.26 -0.08 21.24
C ILE A 306 -3.98 0.37 20.56
N ASP A 307 -4.12 1.24 19.59
CA ASP A 307 -3.03 1.85 18.83
C ASP A 307 -3.18 3.37 18.84
N HIS A 308 -2.06 4.06 18.80
CA HIS A 308 -1.98 5.48 18.51
C HIS A 308 -1.02 5.69 17.35
N GLU A 309 -1.48 6.42 16.33
CA GLU A 309 -0.72 6.74 15.12
C GLU A 309 -0.69 8.26 14.93
N ARG A 310 0.49 8.80 14.58
CA ARG A 310 0.67 10.21 14.29
C ARG A 310 1.38 10.39 12.96
N LEU A 311 0.76 11.16 12.07
CA LEU A 311 1.36 11.71 10.86
C LEU A 311 1.54 13.21 11.10
N SER A 312 2.76 13.62 11.47
CA SER A 312 2.98 15.00 11.92
C SER A 312 2.81 16.01 10.79
N SER A 313 2.42 17.21 11.17
CA SER A 313 2.47 18.40 10.34
C SER A 313 3.85 19.10 10.45
N ASN A 314 4.15 19.93 9.47
CA ASN A 314 5.21 20.94 9.46
C ASN A 314 4.57 22.31 9.25
N ASP A 315 4.16 22.95 10.35
CA ASP A 315 3.55 24.28 10.39
C ASP A 315 2.32 24.40 9.45
N SER A 316 1.46 23.36 9.38
CA SER A 316 0.29 23.27 8.49
C SER A 316 0.61 23.52 7.00
N GLN A 317 1.87 23.41 6.59
CA GLN A 317 2.31 23.55 5.20
C GLN A 317 2.43 22.19 4.51
N TYR A 318 2.92 21.19 5.24
CA TYR A 318 3.09 19.82 4.78
C TYR A 318 2.87 18.85 5.94
N ALA A 319 2.25 17.74 5.68
CA ALA A 319 2.18 16.63 6.61
C ALA A 319 2.76 15.36 6.01
N PHE A 320 3.14 14.42 6.85
CA PHE A 320 3.70 13.13 6.45
C PHE A 320 2.78 12.42 5.46
N GLN A 321 3.28 12.05 4.28
CA GLN A 321 2.53 11.39 3.21
C GLN A 321 2.98 9.94 3.00
N THR A 322 2.05 9.09 2.53
CA THR A 322 2.30 7.67 2.23
C THR A 322 1.86 7.32 0.80
N PRO A 323 2.50 7.90 -0.23
CA PRO A 323 2.01 7.89 -1.60
C PRO A 323 1.93 6.51 -2.27
N PHE A 324 2.74 5.55 -1.81
CA PHE A 324 2.79 4.19 -2.38
C PHE A 324 2.19 3.13 -1.44
N GLY A 325 1.57 3.55 -0.33
CA GLY A 325 0.97 2.67 0.67
C GLY A 325 -0.44 2.21 0.30
N THR A 326 -0.89 1.15 0.95
CA THR A 326 -2.29 0.70 0.93
C THR A 326 -3.08 1.44 2.02
N ASN A 327 -3.40 2.71 1.76
CA ASN A 327 -3.90 3.64 2.78
C ASN A 327 -5.29 3.29 3.34
N HIS A 328 -6.12 2.52 2.61
CA HIS A 328 -7.43 2.06 3.08
C HIS A 328 -7.41 1.34 4.45
N LEU A 329 -6.30 0.73 4.82
CA LEU A 329 -6.16 0.02 6.10
C LEU A 329 -5.80 0.93 7.28
N PHE A 330 -5.73 2.25 7.07
CA PHE A 330 -5.22 3.22 8.03
C PHE A 330 -6.11 4.47 8.07
N GLN A 331 -6.28 5.08 9.25
CA GLN A 331 -7.14 6.24 9.49
C GLN A 331 -8.62 6.02 9.08
N GLY A 332 -9.12 4.77 9.27
CA GLY A 332 -10.48 4.36 8.96
C GLY A 332 -10.71 3.93 7.50
N TRP A 333 -11.70 3.06 7.29
CA TRP A 333 -11.99 2.44 5.98
C TRP A 333 -12.93 3.28 5.11
N ALA A 334 -13.47 4.38 5.64
CA ALA A 334 -14.24 5.35 4.83
C ALA A 334 -13.39 6.06 3.78
N ASP A 335 -12.05 5.87 3.80
CA ASP A 335 -11.09 6.46 2.87
C ASP A 335 -11.09 8.00 2.87
N HIS A 336 -11.47 8.63 4.01
CA HIS A 336 -11.51 10.09 4.10
C HIS A 336 -10.10 10.70 4.09
N PHE A 337 -9.11 9.98 4.65
CA PHE A 337 -7.74 10.45 4.86
C PHE A 337 -6.70 9.72 4.00
N LEU A 338 -7.05 9.31 2.76
CA LEU A 338 -6.09 8.69 1.82
C LEU A 338 -4.90 9.61 1.49
N ILE A 339 -5.11 10.92 1.56
CA ILE A 339 -4.08 11.95 1.51
C ILE A 339 -4.11 12.66 2.86
N THR A 340 -2.98 12.69 3.55
CA THR A 340 -2.89 13.37 4.85
C THR A 340 -3.10 14.87 4.68
N PRO A 341 -4.06 15.50 5.38
CA PRO A 341 -4.22 16.94 5.39
C PRO A 341 -2.95 17.65 5.86
N ALA A 342 -2.71 18.88 5.42
CA ALA A 342 -1.53 19.64 5.79
C ALA A 342 -1.35 19.81 7.31
N GLN A 343 -2.46 19.80 8.06
CA GLN A 343 -2.48 19.84 9.53
C GLN A 343 -2.03 18.54 10.20
N GLY A 344 -1.74 17.49 9.41
CA GLY A 344 -1.39 16.18 9.97
C GLY A 344 -2.55 15.44 10.60
N ILE A 345 -2.28 14.25 11.13
CA ILE A 345 -3.30 13.38 11.75
C ILE A 345 -2.73 12.77 13.03
N LYS A 346 -3.56 12.73 14.08
CA LYS A 346 -3.43 11.86 15.25
C LYS A 346 -4.63 10.95 15.30
N ASP A 347 -4.40 9.65 15.17
CA ASP A 347 -5.45 8.62 15.20
C ASP A 347 -5.25 7.71 16.40
N THR A 348 -6.24 7.61 17.28
CA THR A 348 -6.26 6.65 18.38
C THR A 348 -7.40 5.69 18.13
N PHE A 349 -7.08 4.40 18.00
CA PHE A 349 -8.08 3.43 17.65
C PHE A 349 -7.98 2.13 18.44
N ILE A 350 -9.13 1.49 18.61
CA ILE A 350 -9.25 0.17 19.23
C ILE A 350 -9.65 -0.83 18.15
N THR A 351 -8.91 -1.92 18.07
CA THR A 351 -9.20 -3.04 17.18
C THR A 351 -9.61 -4.26 18.00
N VAL A 352 -10.70 -4.91 17.61
CA VAL A 352 -11.14 -6.21 18.14
C VAL A 352 -11.35 -7.16 16.95
N GLY A 353 -10.78 -8.36 17.06
CA GLY A 353 -10.96 -9.35 16.00
C GLY A 353 -10.90 -10.78 16.53
N GLY A 354 -11.38 -11.71 15.71
CA GLY A 354 -11.36 -13.11 16.11
C GLY A 354 -12.02 -14.05 15.11
N LYS A 355 -11.91 -15.34 15.44
CA LYS A 355 -12.50 -16.45 14.67
C LYS A 355 -13.48 -17.22 15.54
N PRO A 356 -14.76 -16.80 15.64
CA PRO A 356 -15.76 -17.54 16.41
C PRO A 356 -16.04 -18.94 15.83
N LEU A 357 -15.84 -19.10 14.52
CA LEU A 357 -15.91 -20.37 13.81
C LEU A 357 -14.67 -20.51 12.90
N PRO A 358 -14.22 -21.74 12.57
CA PRO A 358 -13.06 -21.92 11.69
C PRO A 358 -13.21 -21.18 10.33
N ALA A 359 -14.43 -21.12 9.79
CA ALA A 359 -14.75 -20.47 8.51
C ALA A 359 -15.01 -18.97 8.63
N LEU A 360 -15.31 -18.44 9.84
CA LEU A 360 -15.73 -17.04 10.03
C LEU A 360 -14.64 -16.24 10.75
N THR A 361 -14.22 -15.15 10.12
CA THR A 361 -13.35 -14.13 10.74
C THR A 361 -14.14 -12.84 10.91
N LEU A 362 -14.11 -12.28 12.10
CA LEU A 362 -14.70 -10.97 12.44
C LEU A 362 -13.61 -9.99 12.80
N HIS A 363 -13.82 -8.72 12.41
CA HIS A 363 -12.92 -7.62 12.69
C HIS A 363 -13.73 -6.34 12.88
N ALA A 364 -13.41 -5.53 13.89
CA ALA A 364 -14.00 -4.23 14.13
C ALA A 364 -12.94 -3.24 14.61
N GLU A 365 -13.05 -1.99 14.18
CA GLU A 365 -12.21 -0.87 14.62
C GLU A 365 -13.07 0.32 15.02
N TYR A 366 -12.56 1.11 15.96
CA TYR A 366 -13.14 2.38 16.32
C TYR A 366 -12.05 3.42 16.45
N HIS A 367 -12.13 4.46 15.63
CA HIS A 367 -11.14 5.51 15.49
C HIS A 367 -11.61 6.82 16.11
N ILE A 368 -10.70 7.55 16.75
CA ILE A 368 -10.83 8.94 17.17
C ILE A 368 -9.71 9.70 16.45
N ILE A 369 -10.10 10.49 15.46
CA ILE A 369 -9.18 11.11 14.50
C ILE A 369 -9.14 12.62 14.76
N ASN A 370 -7.95 13.11 15.12
CA ASN A 370 -7.68 14.52 15.37
C ASN A 370 -6.61 15.04 14.41
N ALA A 371 -6.55 16.34 14.20
CA ALA A 371 -5.43 16.99 13.55
C ALA A 371 -4.21 17.00 14.46
N ASP A 372 -3.02 17.03 13.87
CA ASP A 372 -1.78 17.24 14.61
C ASP A 372 -1.59 18.70 14.99
N GLU A 373 -2.02 19.63 14.13
CA GLU A 373 -2.11 21.05 14.34
C GLU A 373 -3.53 21.55 14.10
N ASP A 374 -3.90 22.65 14.77
CA ASP A 374 -5.24 23.22 14.67
C ASP A 374 -5.57 23.65 13.23
N PHE A 375 -6.81 23.46 12.84
CA PHE A 375 -7.37 23.94 11.56
C PHE A 375 -8.43 25.03 11.78
N ALA A 376 -8.59 25.91 10.79
CA ALA A 376 -9.68 26.85 10.77
C ALA A 376 -11.03 26.14 10.60
N LYS A 377 -12.02 26.45 11.46
CA LYS A 377 -13.36 25.86 11.40
C LYS A 377 -14.30 26.66 10.51
N PHE A 378 -15.21 25.95 9.87
CA PHE A 378 -16.38 26.60 9.25
C PHE A 378 -17.22 27.33 10.31
N GLY A 379 -17.51 28.61 10.06
CA GLY A 379 -18.20 29.47 11.04
C GLY A 379 -17.24 30.21 11.98
N GLY A 380 -15.94 30.02 11.89
CA GLY A 380 -14.90 30.77 12.61
C GLY A 380 -14.29 30.01 13.80
N GLY A 381 -13.14 30.50 14.24
CA GLY A 381 -12.32 29.86 15.28
C GLY A 381 -11.47 28.71 14.76
N PHE A 382 -10.76 28.04 15.69
CA PHE A 382 -9.86 26.91 15.40
C PHE A 382 -10.36 25.66 16.13
N GLY A 383 -9.97 24.50 15.65
CA GLY A 383 -10.25 23.19 16.23
C GLY A 383 -9.25 22.15 15.76
N ASP A 384 -9.27 21.00 16.40
CA ASP A 384 -8.36 19.88 16.13
C ASP A 384 -9.08 18.54 15.90
N LYS A 385 -10.41 18.48 16.02
CA LYS A 385 -11.18 17.22 15.95
C LYS A 385 -11.71 17.00 14.55
N PHE A 386 -11.08 16.11 13.78
CA PHE A 386 -11.62 15.72 12.48
C PHE A 386 -12.91 14.90 12.62
N GLY A 387 -12.90 13.86 13.46
CA GLY A 387 -14.07 13.02 13.61
C GLY A 387 -13.80 11.66 14.23
N LYS A 388 -14.77 10.77 14.07
CA LYS A 388 -14.73 9.40 14.56
C LYS A 388 -15.21 8.46 13.48
N GLU A 389 -14.66 7.24 13.49
CA GLU A 389 -15.07 6.23 12.53
C GLU A 389 -15.29 4.89 13.23
N PHE A 390 -16.31 4.17 12.79
CA PHE A 390 -16.54 2.77 13.16
C PHE A 390 -16.46 1.91 11.91
N ASP A 391 -15.64 0.87 12.00
CA ASP A 391 -15.41 -0.10 10.94
C ASP A 391 -15.74 -1.51 11.40
N PHE A 392 -16.29 -2.30 10.49
CA PHE A 392 -16.60 -3.70 10.74
C PHE A 392 -16.40 -4.55 9.49
N ALA A 393 -15.86 -5.76 9.66
CA ALA A 393 -15.77 -6.75 8.61
C ALA A 393 -16.11 -8.15 9.11
N ALA A 394 -16.81 -8.90 8.25
CA ALA A 394 -17.04 -10.33 8.42
C ALA A 394 -16.63 -11.07 7.14
N THR A 395 -15.71 -12.03 7.27
CA THR A 395 -15.25 -12.88 6.17
C THR A 395 -15.64 -14.32 6.43
N TRP A 396 -16.39 -14.90 5.50
CA TRP A 396 -16.78 -16.31 5.50
C TRP A 396 -16.00 -17.06 4.43
N ASN A 397 -15.11 -17.94 4.85
CA ASN A 397 -14.40 -18.85 3.94
C ASN A 397 -15.27 -20.07 3.67
N VAL A 398 -15.88 -20.14 2.49
CA VAL A 398 -16.73 -21.27 2.06
C VAL A 398 -15.88 -22.52 1.88
N ASN A 399 -14.67 -22.34 1.31
CA ASN A 399 -13.63 -23.37 1.18
C ASN A 399 -12.26 -22.68 1.00
N SER A 400 -11.21 -23.43 0.65
CA SER A 400 -9.86 -22.90 0.45
C SER A 400 -9.71 -21.95 -0.74
N GLN A 401 -10.66 -21.97 -1.68
CA GLN A 401 -10.62 -21.20 -2.92
C GLN A 401 -11.63 -20.06 -2.96
N PHE A 402 -12.72 -20.15 -2.17
CA PHE A 402 -13.84 -19.21 -2.26
C PHE A 402 -14.18 -18.63 -0.90
N PHE A 403 -14.26 -17.29 -0.84
CA PHE A 403 -14.78 -16.57 0.32
C PHE A 403 -15.79 -15.49 -0.07
N VAL A 404 -16.62 -15.13 0.89
CA VAL A 404 -17.50 -13.95 0.85
C VAL A 404 -17.15 -13.05 2.02
N LYS A 405 -17.07 -11.76 1.77
CA LYS A 405 -16.74 -10.73 2.78
C LYS A 405 -17.75 -9.60 2.73
N THR A 406 -18.23 -9.15 3.87
CA THR A 406 -18.94 -7.88 4.04
C THR A 406 -18.08 -6.93 4.87
N GLU A 407 -18.10 -5.65 4.49
CA GLU A 407 -17.41 -4.58 5.20
C GLU A 407 -18.37 -3.40 5.36
N TYR A 408 -18.19 -2.66 6.45
CA TYR A 408 -18.93 -1.45 6.78
C TYR A 408 -17.97 -0.43 7.35
N ALA A 409 -18.13 0.83 6.95
CA ALA A 409 -17.42 1.97 7.52
C ALA A 409 -18.37 3.14 7.73
N ASN A 410 -18.22 3.85 8.84
CA ASN A 410 -19.05 5.01 9.17
C ASN A 410 -18.19 6.08 9.83
N PHE A 411 -17.78 7.07 9.04
CA PHE A 411 -17.08 8.26 9.49
C PHE A 411 -18.07 9.37 9.81
N ARG A 412 -17.91 10.04 10.96
CA ARG A 412 -18.68 11.19 11.39
C ARG A 412 -17.75 12.35 11.71
N GLU A 413 -17.92 13.47 10.97
CA GLU A 413 -17.16 14.70 11.18
C GLU A 413 -17.57 15.35 12.50
N ASP A 414 -16.59 15.61 13.40
CA ASP A 414 -16.84 16.32 14.66
C ASP A 414 -16.80 17.85 14.46
N GLU A 415 -15.66 18.38 14.00
CA GLU A 415 -15.47 19.80 13.76
C GLU A 415 -15.29 20.05 12.26
N ARG A 416 -16.21 20.80 11.67
CA ARG A 416 -16.19 21.08 10.24
C ARG A 416 -14.99 21.96 9.87
N VAL A 417 -14.11 21.45 9.00
CA VAL A 417 -13.01 22.21 8.42
C VAL A 417 -13.57 23.37 7.57
N ALA A 418 -12.97 24.56 7.66
CA ALA A 418 -13.29 25.66 6.76
C ALA A 418 -12.95 25.28 5.33
N ASN A 419 -13.97 25.00 4.54
CA ASN A 419 -13.86 24.74 3.11
C ASN A 419 -14.81 25.63 2.32
N PRO A 420 -14.51 25.95 1.05
CA PRO A 420 -15.32 26.87 0.26
C PRO A 420 -16.79 26.47 0.10
N LEU A 421 -17.10 25.17 0.26
CA LEU A 421 -18.45 24.64 0.06
C LEU A 421 -19.26 24.59 1.37
N GLY A 422 -18.60 24.69 2.54
CA GLY A 422 -19.26 24.71 3.85
C GLY A 422 -20.11 23.47 4.14
N ARG A 423 -19.82 22.35 3.49
CA ARG A 423 -20.61 21.11 3.62
C ARG A 423 -19.98 20.18 4.62
N LYS A 424 -20.82 19.45 5.35
CA LYS A 424 -20.42 18.33 6.21
C LYS A 424 -19.85 17.19 5.36
N THR A 425 -18.97 16.36 5.94
CA THR A 425 -18.31 15.26 5.25
C THR A 425 -18.51 13.91 5.94
N ASP A 426 -19.70 13.69 6.54
CA ASP A 426 -20.05 12.34 7.03
C ASP A 426 -20.03 11.36 5.85
N ILE A 427 -19.47 10.16 6.07
CA ILE A 427 -19.33 9.14 5.03
C ILE A 427 -19.77 7.80 5.59
N GLU A 428 -20.66 7.11 4.86
CA GLU A 428 -21.05 5.74 5.14
C GLU A 428 -20.75 4.86 3.93
N LYS A 429 -20.09 3.73 4.16
CA LYS A 429 -19.73 2.78 3.09
C LYS A 429 -20.11 1.36 3.46
N VAL A 430 -20.55 0.60 2.47
CA VAL A 430 -20.82 -0.85 2.56
C VAL A 430 -20.16 -1.55 1.39
N TRP A 431 -19.46 -2.64 1.66
CA TRP A 431 -18.92 -3.51 0.62
C TRP A 431 -19.41 -4.95 0.78
N LEU A 432 -19.73 -5.57 -0.35
CA LEU A 432 -19.96 -7.00 -0.45
C LEU A 432 -19.00 -7.56 -1.50
N THR A 433 -18.17 -8.50 -1.08
CA THR A 433 -17.13 -9.08 -1.94
C THR A 433 -17.27 -10.59 -1.97
N ALA A 434 -17.26 -11.17 -3.18
CA ALA A 434 -17.08 -12.60 -3.40
C ALA A 434 -15.80 -12.80 -4.22
N MET A 435 -14.93 -13.71 -3.78
CA MET A 435 -13.65 -13.95 -4.45
C MET A 435 -13.38 -15.45 -4.59
N TYR A 436 -13.00 -15.84 -5.79
CA TYR A 436 -12.55 -17.20 -6.12
C TYR A 436 -11.09 -17.17 -6.60
N THR A 437 -10.27 -18.05 -6.05
CA THR A 437 -8.83 -18.18 -6.40
C THR A 437 -8.53 -19.60 -6.82
N PHE A 438 -7.80 -19.78 -7.93
CA PHE A 438 -7.40 -21.07 -8.48
C PHE A 438 -6.14 -21.62 -7.81
#